data_36c935ef48e54a02470dea9b21d4a2dc
#
_entry.id   36c935ef48e54a02470dea9b21d4a2dc
#
_cell.length_a   1.000
_cell.length_b   1.000
_cell.length_c   1.000
_cell.angle_alpha   90.00
_cell.angle_beta   90.00
_cell.angle_gamma   90.00
#
_symmetry.space_group_name_H-M   'P 1'
#
loop_
_entity.id
_entity.type
_entity.pdbx_description
1 polymer ?
#
loop_
_entity_poly.entity_id
_entity_poly.type
_entity_poly.pdbx_seq_one_letter_code
_entity_poly.pdbx_strand_id
1 'polypeptide(L)'
;KKTIMNRKGEVDDKKEDFLRRFGWALQDNQTLRGLYCRGKEHEEELCFDAAGIELVFQEALEFNDTLVFLDLSYNLLESAGTQVLLRSVKINTRLYELDISNCQIPPKAGTAIMKALKENTALGKLILHSNKLKDKGVIQISKAFASNKTLKYLDLDSNEITSKGVKELGQAMRRNRGLEKLSIANNPWVYETEEPFILKKMRDT
;
A
#
# COMPACT_ATOMS: atom_id res chain seq x y z
N LYS A 1 22.68 -3.91 -10.76
CA LYS A 1 21.80 -5.07 -10.95
C LYS A 1 21.43 -5.61 -9.58
N LYS A 2 20.16 -5.62 -9.24
CA LYS A 2 19.66 -6.40 -8.10
C LYS A 2 19.43 -7.82 -8.60
N THR A 3 19.93 -8.79 -7.88
CA THR A 3 19.92 -10.20 -8.27
C THR A 3 19.00 -10.95 -7.31
N ILE A 4 18.14 -11.79 -7.84
CA ILE A 4 17.31 -12.69 -7.02
C ILE A 4 18.19 -13.87 -6.58
N MET A 5 18.17 -14.14 -5.29
CA MET A 5 18.90 -15.24 -4.70
C MET A 5 17.95 -16.40 -4.36
N ASN A 6 18.41 -17.62 -4.57
CA ASN A 6 17.72 -18.81 -4.10
C ASN A 6 18.01 -19.07 -2.60
N ARG A 7 17.40 -20.11 -2.02
CA ARG A 7 17.60 -20.50 -0.62
C ARG A 7 19.07 -20.76 -0.22
N LYS A 8 19.92 -21.05 -1.18
CA LYS A 8 21.35 -21.33 -0.96
C LYS A 8 22.22 -20.07 -1.08
N GLY A 9 21.61 -18.90 -1.35
CA GLY A 9 22.32 -17.65 -1.61
C GLY A 9 22.97 -17.59 -2.99
N GLU A 10 22.53 -18.44 -3.92
CA GLU A 10 22.97 -18.43 -5.32
C GLU A 10 21.99 -17.63 -6.18
N VAL A 11 22.47 -17.10 -7.30
CA VAL A 11 21.63 -16.36 -8.27
C VAL A 11 20.56 -17.28 -8.87
N ASP A 12 19.30 -16.90 -8.79
CA ASP A 12 18.19 -17.60 -9.42
C ASP A 12 17.80 -16.94 -10.77
N ASP A 13 18.63 -17.15 -11.75
CA ASP A 13 18.43 -16.58 -13.10
C ASP A 13 17.09 -16.99 -13.73
N LYS A 14 16.59 -18.19 -13.43
CA LYS A 14 15.30 -18.67 -13.97
C LYS A 14 14.13 -17.92 -13.36
N LYS A 15 14.16 -17.67 -12.04
CA LYS A 15 13.14 -16.90 -11.36
C LYS A 15 13.19 -15.44 -11.81
N GLU A 16 14.37 -14.87 -11.98
CA GLU A 16 14.54 -13.51 -12.47
C GLU A 16 13.99 -13.35 -13.90
N ASP A 17 14.35 -14.24 -14.83
CA ASP A 17 13.84 -14.21 -16.20
C ASP A 17 12.31 -14.35 -16.25
N PHE A 18 11.76 -15.28 -15.48
CA PHE A 18 10.30 -15.43 -15.37
C PHE A 18 9.62 -14.14 -14.89
N LEU A 19 10.13 -13.53 -13.83
CA LEU A 19 9.53 -12.31 -13.27
C LEU A 19 9.62 -11.13 -14.25
N ARG A 20 10.72 -10.98 -14.98
CA ARG A 20 10.86 -9.96 -16.03
C ARG A 20 9.86 -10.16 -17.16
N ARG A 21 9.70 -11.38 -17.65
CA ARG A 21 8.71 -11.71 -18.69
C ARG A 21 7.29 -11.47 -18.23
N PHE A 22 7.00 -11.77 -16.97
CA PHE A 22 5.70 -11.47 -16.40
C PHE A 22 5.45 -9.95 -16.33
N GLY A 23 6.45 -9.17 -15.93
CA GLY A 23 6.37 -7.71 -15.93
C GLY A 23 6.11 -7.13 -17.33
N TRP A 24 6.82 -7.59 -18.35
CA TRP A 24 6.59 -7.17 -19.74
C TRP A 24 5.19 -7.56 -20.23
N ALA A 25 4.76 -8.79 -19.95
CA ALA A 25 3.41 -9.22 -20.32
C ALA A 25 2.33 -8.38 -19.65
N LEU A 26 2.53 -7.98 -18.39
CA LEU A 26 1.62 -7.09 -17.67
C LEU A 26 1.65 -5.68 -18.24
N GLN A 27 2.83 -5.16 -18.59
CA GLN A 27 2.98 -3.84 -19.21
C GLN A 27 2.21 -3.73 -20.52
N ASP A 28 2.31 -4.73 -21.38
CA ASP A 28 1.71 -4.74 -22.71
C ASP A 28 0.24 -5.21 -22.73
N ASN A 29 -0.27 -5.71 -21.60
CA ASN A 29 -1.63 -6.22 -21.53
C ASN A 29 -2.67 -5.09 -21.58
N GLN A 30 -3.59 -5.19 -22.54
CA GLN A 30 -4.63 -4.19 -22.82
C GLN A 30 -6.04 -4.62 -22.35
N THR A 31 -6.16 -5.75 -21.65
CA THR A 31 -7.47 -6.31 -21.30
C THR A 31 -7.66 -6.59 -19.80
N LEU A 32 -6.58 -6.89 -19.10
CA LEU A 32 -6.64 -7.25 -17.68
C LEU A 32 -7.00 -6.03 -16.83
N ARG A 33 -8.08 -6.17 -16.05
CA ARG A 33 -8.58 -5.13 -15.15
C ARG A 33 -8.23 -5.37 -13.69
N GLY A 34 -8.03 -6.64 -13.32
CA GLY A 34 -7.71 -7.03 -11.95
C GLY A 34 -6.64 -8.10 -11.92
N LEU A 35 -5.70 -7.98 -10.98
CA LEU A 35 -4.61 -8.93 -10.80
C LEU A 35 -4.46 -9.28 -9.32
N TYR A 36 -4.43 -10.57 -9.02
CA TYR A 36 -4.18 -11.12 -7.70
C TYR A 36 -2.81 -11.80 -7.67
N CYS A 37 -1.86 -11.21 -6.98
CA CYS A 37 -0.51 -11.73 -6.77
C CYS A 37 -0.22 -11.84 -5.27
N ARG A 38 -1.13 -12.50 -4.54
CA ARG A 38 -0.99 -12.70 -3.10
C ARG A 38 0.21 -13.59 -2.79
N GLY A 39 0.98 -13.17 -1.80
CA GLY A 39 1.93 -14.08 -1.14
C GLY A 39 1.20 -15.15 -0.32
N LYS A 40 1.97 -16.01 0.31
CA LYS A 40 1.43 -17.05 1.18
C LYS A 40 1.98 -16.89 2.58
N GLU A 41 1.09 -16.80 3.55
CA GLU A 41 1.47 -16.70 4.95
C GLU A 41 2.37 -17.86 5.35
N HIS A 42 3.49 -17.57 6.03
CA HIS A 42 4.51 -18.51 6.44
C HIS A 42 5.30 -19.22 5.32
N GLU A 43 5.11 -18.84 4.05
CA GLU A 43 5.87 -19.36 2.91
C GLU A 43 6.55 -18.20 2.15
N GLU A 44 7.61 -17.65 2.73
CA GLU A 44 8.32 -16.45 2.20
C GLU A 44 8.84 -16.63 0.77
N GLU A 45 9.17 -17.86 0.39
CA GLU A 45 9.66 -18.20 -0.96
C GLU A 45 8.62 -18.00 -2.07
N LEU A 46 7.34 -18.02 -1.71
CA LEU A 46 6.22 -17.78 -2.62
C LEU A 46 5.78 -16.32 -2.60
N CYS A 47 6.51 -15.46 -1.87
CA CYS A 47 6.22 -14.05 -1.75
C CYS A 47 7.08 -13.21 -2.68
N PHE A 48 6.53 -12.11 -3.16
CA PHE A 48 7.33 -11.03 -3.74
C PHE A 48 8.05 -10.28 -2.64
N ASP A 49 9.35 -10.18 -2.76
CA ASP A 49 10.19 -9.24 -2.03
C ASP A 49 10.39 -7.94 -2.82
N ALA A 50 11.23 -7.04 -2.31
CA ALA A 50 11.51 -5.78 -2.98
C ALA A 50 12.09 -5.96 -4.41
N ALA A 51 12.90 -7.00 -4.64
CA ALA A 51 13.47 -7.28 -5.95
C ALA A 51 12.42 -7.81 -6.92
N GLY A 52 11.57 -8.73 -6.45
CA GLY A 52 10.44 -9.24 -7.26
C GLY A 52 9.44 -8.15 -7.62
N ILE A 53 9.12 -7.25 -6.69
CA ILE A 53 8.28 -6.08 -6.98
C ILE A 53 8.91 -5.15 -8.02
N GLU A 54 10.23 -4.91 -7.94
CA GLU A 54 10.93 -4.08 -8.92
C GLU A 54 10.88 -4.70 -10.33
N LEU A 55 11.13 -6.01 -10.41
CA LEU A 55 11.17 -6.72 -11.70
C LEU A 55 9.81 -6.80 -12.39
N VAL A 56 8.72 -6.93 -11.64
CA VAL A 56 7.38 -7.14 -12.19
C VAL A 56 6.61 -5.84 -12.32
N PHE A 57 6.58 -5.03 -11.26
CA PHE A 57 5.59 -3.96 -11.16
C PHE A 57 6.14 -2.56 -11.40
N GLN A 58 7.47 -2.35 -11.35
CA GLN A 58 7.99 -1.00 -11.50
C GLN A 58 7.65 -0.41 -12.87
N GLU A 59 8.12 -1.01 -13.95
CA GLU A 59 7.82 -0.53 -15.31
C GLU A 59 6.39 -0.87 -15.73
N ALA A 60 5.89 -2.06 -15.38
CA ALA A 60 4.56 -2.47 -15.75
C ALA A 60 3.50 -1.47 -15.30
N LEU A 61 3.52 -1.03 -14.04
CA LEU A 61 2.53 -0.06 -13.55
C LEU A 61 2.74 1.36 -14.10
N GLU A 62 3.94 1.72 -14.54
CA GLU A 62 4.18 3.03 -15.16
C GLU A 62 3.46 3.15 -16.51
N PHE A 63 3.39 2.06 -17.27
CA PHE A 63 2.89 2.07 -18.65
C PHE A 63 1.54 1.37 -18.82
N ASN A 64 1.17 0.44 -17.93
CA ASN A 64 -0.12 -0.22 -18.03
C ASN A 64 -1.27 0.76 -17.69
N ASP A 65 -2.19 0.91 -18.64
CA ASP A 65 -3.35 1.81 -18.56
C ASP A 65 -4.69 1.07 -18.42
N THR A 66 -4.67 -0.23 -18.16
CA THR A 66 -5.88 -1.05 -18.07
C THR A 66 -6.15 -1.63 -16.69
N LEU A 67 -5.11 -1.85 -15.89
CA LEU A 67 -5.23 -2.46 -14.56
C LEU A 67 -5.89 -1.48 -13.57
N VAL A 68 -7.01 -1.88 -13.02
CA VAL A 68 -7.83 -1.09 -12.08
C VAL A 68 -7.67 -1.59 -10.64
N PHE A 69 -7.40 -2.88 -10.47
CA PHE A 69 -7.27 -3.54 -9.18
C PHE A 69 -5.99 -4.38 -9.11
N LEU A 70 -5.23 -4.22 -8.03
CA LEU A 70 -4.02 -5.00 -7.75
C LEU A 70 -4.00 -5.46 -6.29
N ASP A 71 -3.94 -6.77 -6.08
CA ASP A 71 -3.79 -7.40 -4.77
C ASP A 71 -2.39 -8.02 -4.65
N LEU A 72 -1.59 -7.44 -3.79
CA LEU A 72 -0.25 -7.88 -3.41
C LEU A 72 -0.18 -8.24 -1.92
N SER A 73 -1.31 -8.55 -1.31
CA SER A 73 -1.37 -8.93 0.11
C SER A 73 -0.50 -10.16 0.43
N TYR A 74 -0.03 -10.27 1.67
CA TYR A 74 0.81 -11.36 2.16
C TYR A 74 2.18 -11.47 1.47
N ASN A 75 2.68 -10.41 0.84
CA ASN A 75 4.02 -10.36 0.28
C ASN A 75 5.03 -9.70 1.24
N LEU A 76 6.33 -9.85 0.99
CA LEU A 76 7.40 -9.29 1.81
C LEU A 76 7.85 -7.92 1.28
N LEU A 77 6.91 -6.98 1.21
CA LEU A 77 7.20 -5.64 0.70
C LEU A 77 8.13 -4.87 1.62
N GLU A 78 7.89 -4.94 2.92
CA GLU A 78 8.62 -4.16 3.90
C GLU A 78 8.71 -2.66 3.50
N SER A 79 9.83 -2.01 3.81
CA SER A 79 10.04 -0.61 3.40
C SER A 79 10.55 -0.47 1.97
N ALA A 80 11.42 -1.37 1.54
CA ALA A 80 12.07 -1.27 0.22
C ALA A 80 11.07 -1.58 -0.90
N GLY A 81 10.35 -2.70 -0.82
CA GLY A 81 9.32 -3.07 -1.79
C GLY A 81 8.18 -2.05 -1.84
N THR A 82 7.74 -1.55 -0.66
CA THR A 82 6.74 -0.48 -0.60
C THR A 82 7.20 0.78 -1.34
N GLN A 83 8.46 1.20 -1.18
CA GLN A 83 8.99 2.37 -1.88
C GLN A 83 9.06 2.17 -3.39
N VAL A 84 9.51 1.00 -3.84
CA VAL A 84 9.58 0.65 -5.28
C VAL A 84 8.18 0.68 -5.89
N LEU A 85 7.24 -0.07 -5.32
CA LEU A 85 5.85 -0.14 -5.79
C LEU A 85 5.21 1.25 -5.89
N LEU A 86 5.33 2.05 -4.84
CA LEU A 86 4.67 3.34 -4.76
C LEU A 86 5.28 4.42 -5.66
N ARG A 87 6.50 4.24 -6.18
CA ARG A 87 7.05 5.12 -7.23
C ARG A 87 6.21 5.02 -8.51
N SER A 88 5.86 3.81 -8.92
CA SER A 88 5.06 3.58 -10.13
C SER A 88 3.59 3.89 -9.89
N VAL A 89 3.04 3.48 -8.75
CA VAL A 89 1.66 3.85 -8.36
C VAL A 89 1.46 5.36 -8.36
N LYS A 90 2.46 6.13 -7.92
CA LYS A 90 2.41 7.60 -7.87
C LYS A 90 2.05 8.24 -9.21
N ILE A 91 2.56 7.71 -10.30
CA ILE A 91 2.36 8.23 -11.68
C ILE A 91 1.30 7.45 -12.46
N ASN A 92 0.93 6.24 -12.03
CA ASN A 92 -0.12 5.47 -12.68
C ASN A 92 -1.48 6.19 -12.58
N THR A 93 -2.20 6.25 -13.70
CA THR A 93 -3.47 6.98 -13.83
C THR A 93 -4.70 6.07 -13.90
N ARG A 94 -4.54 4.76 -13.74
CA ARG A 94 -5.62 3.77 -13.91
C ARG A 94 -5.91 2.94 -12.68
N LEU A 95 -4.89 2.62 -11.88
CA LEU A 95 -5.05 1.78 -10.70
C LEU A 95 -5.91 2.49 -9.66
N TYR A 96 -7.11 1.98 -9.46
CA TYR A 96 -8.08 2.51 -8.52
C TYR A 96 -7.98 1.86 -7.14
N GLU A 97 -7.71 0.55 -7.09
CA GLU A 97 -7.63 -0.22 -5.84
C GLU A 97 -6.28 -0.94 -5.72
N LEU A 98 -5.61 -0.73 -4.60
CA LEU A 98 -4.37 -1.40 -4.23
C LEU A 98 -4.52 -2.03 -2.85
N ASP A 99 -4.30 -3.35 -2.77
CA ASP A 99 -4.20 -4.09 -1.53
C ASP A 99 -2.74 -4.52 -1.28
N ILE A 100 -2.17 -3.99 -0.22
CA ILE A 100 -0.84 -4.34 0.31
C ILE A 100 -0.94 -4.64 1.81
N SER A 101 -1.99 -5.33 2.20
CA SER A 101 -2.18 -5.82 3.57
C SER A 101 -1.25 -6.98 3.89
N ASN A 102 -0.94 -7.19 5.17
CA ASN A 102 -0.03 -8.25 5.62
C ASN A 102 1.34 -8.27 4.91
N CYS A 103 1.89 -7.10 4.59
CA CYS A 103 3.13 -6.95 3.82
C CYS A 103 4.32 -6.49 4.67
N GLN A 104 4.24 -6.60 6.00
CA GLN A 104 5.27 -6.21 6.96
C GLN A 104 5.74 -4.75 6.80
N ILE A 105 4.85 -3.85 6.39
CA ILE A 105 5.17 -2.45 6.09
C ILE A 105 5.49 -1.69 7.40
N PRO A 106 6.72 -1.21 7.59
CA PRO A 106 7.14 -0.53 8.81
C PRO A 106 6.80 0.97 8.80
N PRO A 107 6.93 1.66 9.95
CA PRO A 107 6.62 3.09 10.07
C PRO A 107 7.35 3.99 9.07
N LYS A 108 8.59 3.64 8.72
CA LYS A 108 9.42 4.43 7.78
C LYS A 108 8.84 4.49 6.36
N ALA A 109 8.02 3.51 5.97
CA ALA A 109 7.34 3.51 4.66
C ALA A 109 6.21 4.56 4.57
N GLY A 110 5.71 5.07 5.68
CA GLY A 110 4.66 6.10 5.71
C GLY A 110 4.98 7.34 4.88
N THR A 111 6.27 7.69 4.74
CA THR A 111 6.70 8.81 3.88
C THR A 111 6.52 8.50 2.39
N ALA A 112 6.77 7.27 1.96
CA ALA A 112 6.55 6.86 0.56
C ALA A 112 5.04 6.84 0.24
N ILE A 113 4.23 6.30 1.16
CA ILE A 113 2.77 6.29 1.04
C ILE A 113 2.24 7.73 0.94
N MET A 114 2.70 8.62 1.81
CA MET A 114 2.32 10.02 1.79
C MET A 114 2.65 10.69 0.45
N LYS A 115 3.84 10.47 -0.08
CA LYS A 115 4.27 11.05 -1.37
C LYS A 115 3.41 10.51 -2.52
N ALA A 116 3.17 9.20 -2.58
CA ALA A 116 2.32 8.60 -3.58
C ALA A 116 0.90 9.19 -3.53
N LEU A 117 0.28 9.24 -2.36
CA LEU A 117 -1.06 9.79 -2.19
C LEU A 117 -1.16 11.29 -2.55
N LYS A 118 -0.11 12.09 -2.32
CA LYS A 118 -0.12 13.52 -2.69
C LYS A 118 -0.15 13.76 -4.20
N GLU A 119 0.47 12.89 -4.96
CA GLU A 119 0.68 13.10 -6.40
C GLU A 119 -0.25 12.23 -7.25
N ASN A 120 -0.65 11.03 -6.78
CA ASN A 120 -1.55 10.16 -7.51
C ASN A 120 -2.99 10.71 -7.55
N THR A 121 -3.59 10.62 -8.73
CA THR A 121 -4.94 11.12 -9.03
C THR A 121 -5.92 10.02 -9.47
N ALA A 122 -5.56 8.75 -9.34
CA ALA A 122 -6.39 7.61 -9.74
C ALA A 122 -6.78 6.71 -8.56
N LEU A 123 -5.89 6.57 -7.56
CA LEU A 123 -6.07 5.61 -6.47
C LEU A 123 -7.21 6.06 -5.55
N GLY A 124 -8.33 5.33 -5.64
CA GLY A 124 -9.52 5.57 -4.82
C GLY A 124 -9.59 4.68 -3.57
N LYS A 125 -8.93 3.52 -3.59
CA LYS A 125 -8.96 2.58 -2.47
C LYS A 125 -7.57 2.04 -2.16
N LEU A 126 -7.13 2.19 -0.91
CA LEU A 126 -5.85 1.68 -0.41
C LEU A 126 -6.08 0.83 0.84
N ILE A 127 -5.66 -0.44 0.78
CA ILE A 127 -5.78 -1.40 1.88
C ILE A 127 -4.38 -1.65 2.44
N LEU A 128 -4.21 -1.33 3.72
CA LEU A 128 -2.96 -1.41 4.48
C LEU A 128 -3.12 -2.23 5.76
N HIS A 129 -4.21 -2.95 5.92
CA HIS A 129 -4.48 -3.65 7.18
C HIS A 129 -3.37 -4.67 7.53
N SER A 130 -3.24 -4.98 8.81
CA SER A 130 -2.26 -5.95 9.31
C SER A 130 -0.82 -5.67 8.87
N ASN A 131 -0.41 -4.40 9.00
CA ASN A 131 0.97 -3.96 8.82
C ASN A 131 1.55 -3.41 10.15
N LYS A 132 2.74 -2.83 10.11
CA LYS A 132 3.45 -2.32 11.29
C LYS A 132 3.67 -0.81 11.19
N LEU A 133 2.68 -0.05 10.70
CA LEU A 133 2.82 1.38 10.42
C LEU A 133 3.00 2.21 11.69
N LYS A 134 2.36 1.82 12.79
CA LYS A 134 2.39 2.54 14.08
C LYS A 134 2.01 4.02 13.92
N ASP A 135 2.04 4.76 14.99
CA ASP A 135 1.76 6.21 14.97
C ASP A 135 2.66 6.97 13.99
N LYS A 136 3.96 6.63 13.97
CA LYS A 136 4.93 7.34 13.11
C LYS A 136 4.59 7.22 11.62
N GLY A 137 4.18 6.06 11.16
CA GLY A 137 3.78 5.84 9.76
C GLY A 137 2.49 6.57 9.43
N VAL A 138 1.49 6.44 10.29
CA VAL A 138 0.16 7.04 10.10
C VAL A 138 0.22 8.57 10.14
N ILE A 139 1.02 9.16 11.01
CA ILE A 139 1.26 10.62 11.04
C ILE A 139 1.88 11.11 9.72
N GLN A 140 2.74 10.34 9.07
CA GLN A 140 3.23 10.72 7.75
C GLN A 140 2.13 10.62 6.69
N ILE A 141 1.36 9.52 6.68
CA ILE A 141 0.26 9.31 5.73
C ILE A 141 -0.78 10.43 5.85
N SER A 142 -1.13 10.84 7.06
CA SER A 142 -2.14 11.88 7.31
C SER A 142 -1.81 13.23 6.64
N LYS A 143 -0.53 13.53 6.43
CA LYS A 143 -0.10 14.75 5.73
C LYS A 143 -0.53 14.80 4.25
N ALA A 144 -0.87 13.66 3.65
CA ALA A 144 -1.40 13.63 2.29
C ALA A 144 -2.85 14.14 2.23
N PHE A 145 -3.62 14.01 3.30
CA PHE A 145 -5.04 14.36 3.31
C PHE A 145 -5.31 15.86 3.17
N ALA A 146 -4.31 16.71 3.36
CA ALA A 146 -4.45 18.14 3.10
C ALA A 146 -4.70 18.44 1.60
N SER A 147 -4.12 17.66 0.70
CA SER A 147 -4.20 17.86 -0.75
C SER A 147 -4.92 16.74 -1.49
N ASN A 148 -4.79 15.48 -1.06
CA ASN A 148 -5.43 14.36 -1.74
C ASN A 148 -6.95 14.40 -1.56
N LYS A 149 -7.66 14.33 -2.70
CA LYS A 149 -9.14 14.27 -2.77
C LYS A 149 -9.62 13.05 -3.54
N THR A 150 -8.70 12.24 -4.03
CA THR A 150 -8.96 11.08 -4.88
C THR A 150 -9.26 9.84 -4.05
N LEU A 151 -8.49 9.64 -2.97
CA LEU A 151 -8.68 8.48 -2.10
C LEU A 151 -10.03 8.56 -1.39
N LYS A 152 -10.86 7.52 -1.59
CA LYS A 152 -12.20 7.35 -1.02
C LYS A 152 -12.22 6.40 0.18
N TYR A 153 -11.39 5.36 0.12
CA TYR A 153 -11.31 4.37 1.16
C TYR A 153 -9.87 4.12 1.59
N LEU A 154 -9.62 4.18 2.89
CA LEU A 154 -8.35 3.80 3.51
C LEU A 154 -8.59 2.80 4.63
N ASP A 155 -7.90 1.67 4.57
CA ASP A 155 -7.90 0.66 5.61
C ASP A 155 -6.55 0.64 6.35
N LEU A 156 -6.60 0.91 7.65
CA LEU A 156 -5.47 0.92 8.57
C LEU A 156 -5.70 -0.03 9.76
N ASP A 157 -6.60 -1.00 9.63
CA ASP A 157 -6.87 -1.95 10.70
C ASP A 157 -5.59 -2.70 11.09
N SER A 158 -5.47 -3.06 12.37
CA SER A 158 -4.34 -3.86 12.88
C SER A 158 -2.96 -3.31 12.50
N ASN A 159 -2.71 -2.02 12.76
CA ASN A 159 -1.44 -1.34 12.44
C ASN A 159 -0.67 -0.83 13.66
N GLU A 160 -1.01 -1.26 14.87
CA GLU A 160 -0.39 -0.84 16.13
C GLU A 160 -0.51 0.69 16.36
N ILE A 161 -1.64 1.29 15.94
CA ILE A 161 -1.93 2.72 16.09
C ILE A 161 -2.49 3.00 17.49
N THR A 162 -1.87 3.94 18.21
CA THR A 162 -2.36 4.40 19.52
C THR A 162 -3.22 5.65 19.38
N SER A 163 -3.75 6.15 20.48
CA SER A 163 -4.50 7.42 20.56
C SER A 163 -3.75 8.59 19.91
N LYS A 164 -2.42 8.60 19.97
CA LYS A 164 -1.60 9.62 19.32
C LYS A 164 -1.76 9.62 17.81
N GLY A 165 -1.69 8.46 17.15
CA GLY A 165 -1.89 8.32 15.70
C GLY A 165 -3.30 8.70 15.31
N VAL A 166 -4.30 8.24 16.07
CA VAL A 166 -5.72 8.54 15.85
C VAL A 166 -5.99 10.04 15.93
N LYS A 167 -5.42 10.74 16.93
CA LYS A 167 -5.56 12.20 17.07
C LYS A 167 -5.08 12.95 15.84
N GLU A 168 -3.91 12.59 15.31
CA GLU A 168 -3.35 13.21 14.09
C GLU A 168 -4.20 12.90 12.84
N LEU A 169 -4.67 11.67 12.70
CA LEU A 169 -5.64 11.32 11.65
C LEU A 169 -6.89 12.18 11.73
N GLY A 170 -7.47 12.30 12.93
CA GLY A 170 -8.66 13.13 13.17
C GLY A 170 -8.46 14.58 12.77
N GLN A 171 -7.31 15.17 13.11
CA GLN A 171 -6.98 16.54 12.70
C GLN A 171 -6.88 16.70 11.17
N ALA A 172 -6.25 15.75 10.51
CA ALA A 172 -6.13 15.75 9.06
C ALA A 172 -7.49 15.59 8.36
N MET A 173 -8.35 14.72 8.90
CA MET A 173 -9.70 14.48 8.39
C MET A 173 -10.63 15.70 8.46
N ARG A 174 -10.43 16.60 9.42
CA ARG A 174 -11.25 17.82 9.52
C ARG A 174 -11.23 18.67 8.24
N ARG A 175 -10.12 18.66 7.53
CA ARG A 175 -9.90 19.46 6.31
C ARG A 175 -10.04 18.65 5.03
N ASN A 176 -9.97 17.32 5.12
CA ASN A 176 -10.14 16.47 3.96
C ASN A 176 -11.62 16.36 3.58
N ARG A 177 -11.91 16.45 2.28
CA ARG A 177 -13.25 16.31 1.69
C ARG A 177 -13.30 15.16 0.68
N GLY A 178 -12.19 14.44 0.49
CA GLY A 178 -12.08 13.33 -0.45
C GLY A 178 -12.42 11.98 0.16
N LEU A 179 -11.84 11.68 1.34
CA LEU A 179 -11.98 10.38 1.98
C LEU A 179 -13.40 10.18 2.53
N GLU A 180 -14.05 9.12 2.11
CA GLU A 180 -15.43 8.77 2.47
C GLU A 180 -15.45 7.69 3.56
N LYS A 181 -14.48 6.78 3.57
CA LYS A 181 -14.39 5.69 4.54
C LYS A 181 -12.97 5.51 5.06
N LEU A 182 -12.83 5.43 6.38
CA LEU A 182 -11.59 5.12 7.09
C LEU A 182 -11.86 3.95 8.05
N SER A 183 -11.07 2.88 7.94
CA SER A 183 -11.06 1.77 8.90
C SER A 183 -9.80 1.85 9.76
N ILE A 184 -9.94 1.75 11.08
CA ILE A 184 -8.87 1.77 12.08
C ILE A 184 -9.12 0.76 13.21
N ALA A 185 -9.88 -0.29 12.93
CA ALA A 185 -10.23 -1.33 13.90
C ALA A 185 -8.98 -2.11 14.35
N ASN A 186 -9.11 -2.85 15.45
CA ASN A 186 -8.05 -3.71 15.98
C ASN A 186 -6.70 -3.00 16.22
N ASN A 187 -6.75 -1.72 16.56
CA ASN A 187 -5.58 -0.93 16.96
C ASN A 187 -5.64 -0.59 18.47
N PRO A 188 -4.51 -0.40 19.16
CA PRO A 188 -4.48 -0.19 20.62
C PRO A 188 -5.27 1.03 21.14
N TRP A 189 -5.55 2.02 20.29
CA TRP A 189 -6.25 3.26 20.67
C TRP A 189 -7.64 3.05 21.27
N VAL A 190 -8.27 1.91 21.02
CA VAL A 190 -9.67 1.58 21.40
C VAL A 190 -9.93 1.65 22.91
N TYR A 191 -8.88 1.60 23.73
CA TYR A 191 -8.99 1.47 25.17
C TYR A 191 -8.78 2.79 25.94
N GLU A 192 -8.60 3.91 25.24
CA GLU A 192 -8.41 5.22 25.87
C GLU A 192 -9.68 6.07 25.77
N THR A 193 -10.14 6.56 26.89
CA THR A 193 -11.46 6.97 27.34
C THR A 193 -12.15 8.16 26.66
N GLU A 194 -11.72 8.65 25.51
CA GLU A 194 -12.44 9.70 24.80
C GLU A 194 -12.87 9.21 23.41
N GLU A 195 -14.17 9.26 23.15
CA GLU A 195 -14.72 8.93 21.83
C GLU A 195 -14.05 9.82 20.78
N PRO A 196 -13.20 9.27 19.88
CA PRO A 196 -12.45 10.10 18.96
C PRO A 196 -13.42 10.82 18.03
N PHE A 197 -13.15 12.09 17.78
CA PHE A 197 -13.87 12.92 16.80
C PHE A 197 -14.09 12.23 15.45
N ILE A 198 -13.22 11.29 15.09
CA ILE A 198 -13.33 10.41 13.92
C ILE A 198 -14.63 9.61 13.92
N LEU A 199 -14.97 8.97 15.04
CA LEU A 199 -16.19 8.15 15.15
C LEU A 199 -17.45 9.01 15.06
N LYS A 200 -17.41 10.23 15.59
CA LYS A 200 -18.52 11.18 15.48
C LYS A 200 -18.75 11.57 14.02
N LYS A 201 -17.69 11.89 13.27
CA LYS A 201 -17.81 12.23 11.84
C LYS A 201 -18.29 11.06 10.98
N MET A 202 -17.96 9.81 11.36
CA MET A 202 -18.41 8.60 10.64
C MET A 202 -19.88 8.24 10.96
N ARG A 203 -20.46 8.77 12.06
CA ARG A 203 -21.89 8.57 12.37
C ARG A 203 -22.77 9.65 11.74
N ASP A 204 -22.23 10.83 11.49
CA ASP A 204 -22.96 12.01 10.99
C ASP A 204 -22.96 12.08 9.43
N THR A 205 -22.42 11.04 8.75
CA THR A 205 -22.48 10.86 7.29
C THR A 205 -23.26 9.60 6.93
#